data_a584e0911f020438364f4e487ef9b54a
#
_entry.id   a584e0911f020438364f4e487ef9b54a
#
_cell.length_a   1.000
_cell.length_b   1.000
_cell.length_c   1.000
_cell.angle_alpha   90.00
_cell.angle_beta   90.00
_cell.angle_gamma   90.00
#
_symmetry.space_group_name_H-M   'P 1'
#
loop_
_entity.id
_entity.type
_entity.pdbx_description
1 polymer ?
#
loop_
_entity_poly.entity_id
_entity_poly.type
_entity_poly.pdbx_seq_one_letter_code
_entity_poly.pdbx_strand_id
1 'polypeptide(L)'
;MEIRILGAHSTEAEGLRLVSFLIDNVLVLDAGGLTSSLSLSEQQQVRAILLTHHHFDHTRDLVTFGANGATFPQPVDVYALNQIIDVVISCLLDGKMYADFSKWPSKEKPFLQLKVIEPFQGHNIQGYEVLPVPLQHTVPSVGYQVMSKDGKSLFYTGDTGPGLEACWQYISPQLLMIEVSGINKSQDFLKSVGHLSAGLLKEELIQFCRIKGYIPRIVVIHIPSQFQKEVEQEVEEVARELGIGIDMGYEGMKITL
;
A
#
# COMPACT_ATOMS: atom_id res chain seq x y z
N MET A 1 -12.75 2.73 -11.97
CA MET A 1 -11.51 2.86 -11.18
C MET A 1 -10.48 1.88 -11.74
N GLU A 2 -9.36 2.38 -12.29
CA GLU A 2 -8.21 1.58 -12.74
C GLU A 2 -7.13 1.61 -11.67
N ILE A 3 -6.60 0.45 -11.29
CA ILE A 3 -5.46 0.31 -10.39
C ILE A 3 -4.29 -0.24 -11.21
N ARG A 4 -3.14 0.41 -11.16
CA ARG A 4 -1.89 -0.07 -11.75
C ARG A 4 -0.90 -0.39 -10.64
N ILE A 5 -0.40 -1.64 -10.61
CA ILE A 5 0.66 -2.06 -9.69
C ILE A 5 1.99 -1.53 -10.23
N LEU A 6 2.62 -0.64 -9.48
CA LEU A 6 3.93 -0.06 -9.80
C LEU A 6 5.06 -0.91 -9.25
N GLY A 7 4.83 -1.50 -8.10
CA GLY A 7 5.69 -2.47 -7.44
C GLY A 7 4.85 -3.35 -6.51
N ALA A 8 5.16 -4.64 -6.47
CA ALA A 8 4.43 -5.66 -5.72
C ALA A 8 5.29 -6.36 -4.67
N HIS A 9 6.55 -5.98 -4.49
CA HIS A 9 7.54 -6.75 -3.72
C HIS A 9 7.99 -6.00 -2.47
N SER A 10 8.34 -6.75 -1.41
CA SER A 10 8.96 -6.21 -0.18
C SER A 10 10.47 -6.04 -0.32
N THR A 11 11.08 -6.73 -1.29
CA THR A 11 12.52 -6.65 -1.58
C THR A 11 12.74 -6.40 -3.06
N GLU A 12 13.75 -5.58 -3.40
CA GLU A 12 14.00 -5.15 -4.76
C GLU A 12 15.00 -6.07 -5.47
N ALA A 13 14.72 -6.37 -6.74
CA ALA A 13 15.61 -7.09 -7.66
C ALA A 13 15.37 -6.58 -9.09
N GLU A 14 16.12 -7.09 -10.08
CA GLU A 14 15.89 -6.73 -11.48
C GLU A 14 14.46 -7.05 -11.91
N GLY A 15 13.71 -6.02 -12.33
CA GLY A 15 12.31 -6.15 -12.73
C GLY A 15 11.30 -6.21 -11.58
N LEU A 16 11.75 -6.39 -10.33
CA LEU A 16 10.91 -6.46 -9.13
C LEU A 16 11.09 -5.18 -8.30
N ARG A 17 10.01 -4.51 -7.94
CA ARG A 17 10.03 -3.20 -7.27
C ARG A 17 9.28 -3.23 -5.96
N LEU A 18 9.71 -2.34 -5.07
CA LEU A 18 9.06 -2.11 -3.77
C LEU A 18 7.62 -1.63 -3.96
N VAL A 19 6.76 -1.91 -2.98
CA VAL A 19 5.32 -1.69 -3.09
C VAL A 19 4.92 -0.26 -3.40
N SER A 20 4.09 -0.11 -4.42
CA SER A 20 3.45 1.15 -4.79
C SER A 20 2.31 0.87 -5.79
N PHE A 21 1.19 1.55 -5.64
CA PHE A 21 0.02 1.35 -6.49
C PHE A 21 -0.55 2.69 -6.92
N LEU A 22 -0.96 2.80 -8.19
CA LEU A 22 -1.50 4.02 -8.78
C LEU A 22 -2.98 3.81 -9.16
N ILE A 23 -3.84 4.70 -8.67
CA ILE A 23 -5.27 4.70 -8.96
C ILE A 23 -5.57 5.88 -9.90
N ASP A 24 -6.17 5.58 -11.06
CA ASP A 24 -6.63 6.52 -12.09
C ASP A 24 -5.61 7.65 -12.40
N ASN A 25 -4.31 7.35 -12.33
CA ASN A 25 -3.15 8.24 -12.53
C ASN A 25 -3.04 9.42 -11.54
N VAL A 26 -3.85 9.49 -10.49
CA VAL A 26 -3.89 10.65 -9.57
C VAL A 26 -3.61 10.33 -8.11
N LEU A 27 -3.95 9.13 -7.64
CA LEU A 27 -3.81 8.72 -6.25
C LEU A 27 -2.86 7.54 -6.14
N VAL A 28 -1.87 7.65 -5.26
CA VAL A 28 -0.86 6.60 -5.02
C VAL A 28 -1.06 6.02 -3.62
N LEU A 29 -0.98 4.69 -3.52
CA LEU A 29 -0.89 3.96 -2.26
C LEU A 29 0.55 3.47 -2.10
N ASP A 30 1.22 3.94 -1.07
CA ASP A 30 2.64 3.79 -0.77
C ASP A 30 3.61 4.21 -1.92
N ALA A 31 4.80 4.59 -1.55
CA ALA A 31 5.79 5.18 -2.45
C ALA A 31 7.13 4.43 -2.43
N GLY A 32 7.09 3.09 -2.46
CA GLY A 32 8.31 2.28 -2.53
C GLY A 32 8.93 2.25 -3.93
N GLY A 33 8.12 2.00 -4.97
CA GLY A 33 8.54 1.87 -6.37
C GLY A 33 7.94 2.92 -7.31
N LEU A 34 7.51 4.07 -6.80
CA LEU A 34 6.79 5.10 -7.54
C LEU A 34 7.61 5.69 -8.71
N THR A 35 8.79 6.18 -8.42
CA THR A 35 9.61 6.92 -9.40
C THR A 35 10.28 6.02 -10.42
N SER A 36 10.59 4.78 -10.05
CA SER A 36 11.19 3.80 -10.95
C SER A 36 10.20 3.18 -11.94
N SER A 37 8.90 3.38 -11.72
CA SER A 37 7.81 2.79 -12.52
C SER A 37 7.06 3.80 -13.37
N LEU A 38 7.15 5.08 -13.07
CA LEU A 38 6.44 6.16 -13.76
C LEU A 38 7.41 7.06 -14.52
N SER A 39 7.07 7.39 -15.76
CA SER A 39 7.71 8.48 -16.47
C SER A 39 7.49 9.83 -15.76
N LEU A 40 8.34 10.82 -16.01
CA LEU A 40 8.16 12.16 -15.43
C LEU A 40 6.79 12.78 -15.75
N SER A 41 6.26 12.52 -16.95
CA SER A 41 4.93 13.01 -17.34
C SER A 41 3.79 12.35 -16.56
N GLU A 42 3.94 11.07 -16.19
CA GLU A 42 2.97 10.38 -15.34
C GLU A 42 3.11 10.84 -13.88
N GLN A 43 4.34 11.00 -13.38
CA GLN A 43 4.58 11.54 -12.04
C GLN A 43 3.94 12.94 -11.86
N GLN A 44 3.94 13.77 -12.90
CA GLN A 44 3.28 15.08 -12.88
C GLN A 44 1.75 15.01 -12.72
N GLN A 45 1.11 13.87 -12.94
CA GLN A 45 -0.33 13.70 -12.77
C GLN A 45 -0.70 13.30 -11.35
N VAL A 46 0.23 12.78 -10.56
CA VAL A 46 -0.02 12.41 -9.17
C VAL A 46 -0.41 13.65 -8.35
N ARG A 47 -1.46 13.53 -7.56
CA ARG A 47 -2.01 14.59 -6.70
C ARG A 47 -2.01 14.24 -5.23
N ALA A 48 -2.06 12.94 -4.92
CA ALA A 48 -2.05 12.49 -3.54
C ALA A 48 -1.30 11.17 -3.39
N ILE A 49 -0.66 10.99 -2.24
CA ILE A 49 -0.02 9.75 -1.81
C ILE A 49 -0.59 9.40 -0.43
N LEU A 50 -1.01 8.15 -0.24
CA LEU A 50 -1.43 7.62 1.05
C LEU A 50 -0.34 6.66 1.53
N LEU A 51 0.23 6.90 2.71
CA LEU A 51 1.24 6.03 3.30
C LEU A 51 0.60 5.13 4.36
N THR A 52 0.76 3.82 4.22
CA THR A 52 0.26 2.85 5.20
C THR A 52 1.07 2.87 6.49
N HIS A 53 2.39 2.95 6.38
CA HIS A 53 3.34 3.05 7.48
C HIS A 53 4.67 3.62 6.98
N HIS A 54 5.67 3.73 7.86
CA HIS A 54 6.91 4.46 7.54
C HIS A 54 8.10 3.58 7.17
N HIS A 55 7.94 2.27 6.98
CA HIS A 55 9.06 1.44 6.53
C HIS A 55 9.57 1.90 5.16
N PHE A 56 10.85 1.66 4.94
CA PHE A 56 11.57 2.24 3.80
C PHE A 56 11.04 1.74 2.45
N ASP A 57 10.62 0.50 2.37
CA ASP A 57 10.04 -0.12 1.18
C ASP A 57 8.65 0.43 0.81
N HIS A 58 8.02 1.21 1.71
CA HIS A 58 6.77 1.93 1.46
C HIS A 58 6.97 3.44 1.26
N THR A 59 8.15 3.99 1.59
CA THR A 59 8.36 5.46 1.62
C THR A 59 9.57 5.94 0.82
N ARG A 60 10.44 5.02 0.37
CA ARG A 60 11.74 5.31 -0.28
C ARG A 60 11.66 6.40 -1.35
N ASP A 61 10.70 6.31 -2.23
CA ASP A 61 10.62 7.17 -3.41
C ASP A 61 10.07 8.57 -3.12
N LEU A 62 9.62 8.87 -1.89
CA LEU A 62 9.22 10.24 -1.52
C LEU A 62 10.34 11.25 -1.76
N VAL A 63 11.59 10.89 -1.47
CA VAL A 63 12.75 11.75 -1.69
C VAL A 63 13.00 11.98 -3.18
N THR A 64 13.05 10.91 -3.97
CA THR A 64 13.28 10.99 -5.41
C THR A 64 12.11 11.67 -6.13
N PHE A 65 10.88 11.39 -5.70
CA PHE A 65 9.67 12.03 -6.21
C PHE A 65 9.67 13.53 -5.88
N GLY A 66 10.09 13.91 -4.66
CA GLY A 66 10.29 15.29 -4.26
C GLY A 66 11.31 16.02 -5.15
N ALA A 67 12.44 15.36 -5.48
CA ALA A 67 13.45 15.90 -6.37
C ALA A 67 12.93 16.11 -7.80
N ASN A 68 12.23 15.12 -8.35
CA ASN A 68 11.60 15.22 -9.67
C ASN A 68 10.53 16.32 -9.68
N GLY A 69 9.82 16.47 -8.56
CA GLY A 69 8.74 17.44 -8.35
C GLY A 69 9.17 18.90 -8.35
N ALA A 70 10.49 19.16 -8.30
CA ALA A 70 11.04 20.52 -8.36
C ALA A 70 10.55 21.34 -9.57
N THR A 71 10.17 20.66 -10.65
CA THR A 71 9.70 21.29 -11.89
C THR A 71 8.21 21.04 -12.14
N PHE A 72 7.50 20.39 -11.24
CA PHE A 72 6.09 20.09 -11.41
C PHE A 72 5.21 21.29 -11.10
N PRO A 73 4.10 21.47 -11.84
CA PRO A 73 3.27 22.67 -11.72
C PRO A 73 2.44 22.71 -10.43
N GLN A 74 2.27 21.59 -9.77
CA GLN A 74 1.39 21.47 -8.59
C GLN A 74 2.08 20.68 -7.47
N PRO A 75 1.85 21.05 -6.21
CA PRO A 75 2.28 20.25 -5.07
C PRO A 75 1.49 18.94 -5.00
N VAL A 76 1.97 18.01 -4.18
CA VAL A 76 1.35 16.72 -3.92
C VAL A 76 1.06 16.58 -2.43
N ASP A 77 -0.18 16.20 -2.12
CA ASP A 77 -0.61 15.91 -0.76
C ASP A 77 -0.14 14.51 -0.34
N VAL A 78 0.53 14.40 0.81
CA VAL A 78 0.95 13.12 1.39
C VAL A 78 0.20 12.91 2.69
N TYR A 79 -0.67 11.91 2.71
CA TYR A 79 -1.54 11.60 3.84
C TYR A 79 -1.01 10.41 4.63
N ALA A 80 -0.94 10.53 5.94
CA ALA A 80 -0.59 9.44 6.85
C ALA A 80 -1.06 9.73 8.27
N LEU A 81 -0.96 8.74 9.17
CA LEU A 81 -1.08 8.99 10.61
C LEU A 81 0.02 9.93 11.10
N ASN A 82 -0.24 10.70 12.17
CA ASN A 82 0.75 11.64 12.72
C ASN A 82 2.08 10.96 13.04
N GLN A 83 2.04 9.78 13.66
CA GLN A 83 3.26 9.03 14.02
C GLN A 83 4.10 8.63 12.80
N ILE A 84 3.45 8.36 11.66
CA ILE A 84 4.14 8.06 10.40
C ILE A 84 4.80 9.32 9.84
N ILE A 85 4.08 10.44 9.85
CA ILE A 85 4.58 11.75 9.39
C ILE A 85 5.81 12.16 10.21
N ASP A 86 5.77 12.00 11.53
CA ASP A 86 6.89 12.36 12.42
C ASP A 86 8.18 11.60 12.05
N VAL A 87 8.08 10.32 11.75
CA VAL A 87 9.23 9.50 11.30
C VAL A 87 9.68 9.88 9.89
N VAL A 88 8.76 10.07 8.96
CA VAL A 88 9.08 10.51 7.59
C VAL A 88 9.83 11.84 7.59
N ILE A 89 9.40 12.81 8.39
CA ILE A 89 10.09 14.10 8.54
C ILE A 89 11.47 13.94 9.17
N SER A 90 11.57 13.19 10.26
CA SER A 90 12.80 13.13 11.06
C SER A 90 13.88 12.23 10.47
N CYS A 91 13.50 11.24 9.63
CA CYS A 91 14.43 10.25 9.11
C CYS A 91 14.62 10.31 7.59
N LEU A 92 13.58 10.70 6.84
CA LEU A 92 13.63 10.65 5.38
C LEU A 92 13.69 12.05 4.74
N LEU A 93 12.94 13.03 5.28
CA LEU A 93 12.87 14.41 4.76
C LEU A 93 13.59 15.40 5.68
N ASP A 94 14.64 14.96 6.38
CA ASP A 94 15.35 15.74 7.39
C ASP A 94 16.32 16.80 6.82
N GLY A 95 16.50 16.82 5.53
CA GLY A 95 17.36 17.78 4.84
C GLY A 95 18.86 17.47 4.90
N LYS A 96 19.28 16.32 5.46
CA LYS A 96 20.69 15.96 5.60
C LYS A 96 21.27 15.22 4.41
N MET A 97 20.55 14.20 3.92
CA MET A 97 20.99 13.44 2.73
C MET A 97 20.46 14.05 1.44
N TYR A 98 19.32 14.71 1.49
CA TYR A 98 18.70 15.40 0.36
C TYR A 98 17.90 16.60 0.86
N ALA A 99 17.38 17.45 -0.07
CA ALA A 99 16.54 18.57 0.31
C ALA A 99 15.27 18.12 1.04
N ASP A 100 14.82 18.90 2.03
CA ASP A 100 13.56 18.69 2.71
C ASP A 100 12.40 19.19 1.84
N PHE A 101 11.81 18.31 1.07
CA PHE A 101 10.71 18.63 0.16
C PHE A 101 9.38 18.94 0.87
N SER A 102 9.30 18.69 2.18
CA SER A 102 8.19 19.17 3.01
C SER A 102 8.32 20.66 3.38
N LYS A 103 9.46 21.28 3.01
CA LYS A 103 9.76 22.72 3.19
C LYS A 103 10.27 23.41 1.92
N TRP A 104 10.55 22.66 0.88
CA TRP A 104 11.04 23.20 -0.40
C TRP A 104 9.90 23.28 -1.42
N PRO A 105 9.79 24.33 -2.26
CA PRO A 105 10.66 25.51 -2.38
C PRO A 105 10.49 26.53 -1.26
N SER A 106 9.40 26.52 -0.50
CA SER A 106 9.23 27.30 0.72
C SER A 106 8.32 26.57 1.72
N LYS A 107 8.40 26.96 2.99
CA LYS A 107 7.55 26.37 4.06
C LYS A 107 6.07 26.62 3.84
N GLU A 108 5.70 27.72 3.20
CA GLU A 108 4.31 28.12 2.94
C GLU A 108 3.72 27.36 1.73
N LYS A 109 4.59 26.93 0.81
CA LYS A 109 4.19 26.20 -0.40
C LYS A 109 5.18 25.07 -0.69
N PRO A 110 5.27 24.06 0.17
CA PRO A 110 6.15 22.92 -0.07
C PRO A 110 5.61 22.06 -1.21
N PHE A 111 6.51 21.31 -1.86
CA PHE A 111 6.09 20.37 -2.89
C PHE A 111 5.37 19.17 -2.30
N LEU A 112 5.89 18.57 -1.22
CA LEU A 112 5.20 17.52 -0.47
C LEU A 112 4.44 18.17 0.70
N GLN A 113 3.12 18.19 0.60
CA GLN A 113 2.24 18.72 1.63
C GLN A 113 1.79 17.58 2.56
N LEU A 114 2.45 17.45 3.70
CA LEU A 114 2.15 16.40 4.67
C LEU A 114 0.83 16.71 5.40
N LYS A 115 -0.10 15.78 5.37
CA LYS A 115 -1.44 15.91 5.95
C LYS A 115 -1.76 14.73 6.87
N VAL A 116 -2.11 15.04 8.10
CA VAL A 116 -2.54 14.03 9.07
C VAL A 116 -3.95 13.56 8.72
N ILE A 117 -4.14 12.24 8.77
CA ILE A 117 -5.45 11.58 8.72
C ILE A 117 -5.66 10.77 9.99
N GLU A 118 -6.93 10.64 10.39
CA GLU A 118 -7.31 9.93 11.61
C GLU A 118 -7.94 8.57 11.29
N PRO A 119 -7.63 7.52 12.06
CA PRO A 119 -8.22 6.20 11.89
C PRO A 119 -9.75 6.25 12.00
N PHE A 120 -10.41 5.41 11.20
CA PHE A 120 -11.88 5.25 11.16
C PHE A 120 -12.65 6.52 10.76
N GLN A 121 -11.99 7.54 10.25
CA GLN A 121 -12.63 8.73 9.70
C GLN A 121 -12.54 8.71 8.18
N GLY A 122 -13.67 8.92 7.50
CA GLY A 122 -13.74 9.05 6.05
C GLY A 122 -13.17 10.38 5.58
N HIS A 123 -12.30 10.36 4.58
CA HIS A 123 -11.70 11.54 3.98
C HIS A 123 -12.02 11.59 2.48
N ASN A 124 -12.42 12.75 1.96
CA ASN A 124 -12.51 12.92 0.52
C ASN A 124 -11.16 13.38 -0.04
N ILE A 125 -10.47 12.49 -0.76
CA ILE A 125 -9.14 12.72 -1.33
C ILE A 125 -9.22 12.51 -2.83
N GLN A 126 -8.97 13.55 -3.61
CA GLN A 126 -9.02 13.53 -5.08
C GLN A 126 -10.34 12.95 -5.65
N GLY A 127 -11.45 13.09 -4.91
CA GLY A 127 -12.75 12.60 -5.31
C GLY A 127 -13.05 11.15 -4.94
N TYR A 128 -12.14 10.50 -4.22
CA TYR A 128 -12.35 9.18 -3.58
C TYR A 128 -12.72 9.36 -2.12
N GLU A 129 -13.57 8.48 -1.63
CA GLU A 129 -13.80 8.31 -0.20
C GLU A 129 -12.75 7.33 0.35
N VAL A 130 -11.88 7.82 1.24
CA VAL A 130 -10.75 7.08 1.81
C VAL A 130 -11.00 6.85 3.28
N LEU A 131 -11.02 5.59 3.72
CA LEU A 131 -11.14 5.20 5.11
C LEU A 131 -9.86 4.48 5.58
N PRO A 132 -9.05 5.12 6.44
CA PRO A 132 -7.91 4.45 7.07
C PRO A 132 -8.39 3.54 8.21
N VAL A 133 -7.93 2.29 8.22
CA VAL A 133 -8.27 1.29 9.24
C VAL A 133 -6.98 0.76 9.86
N PRO A 134 -6.78 0.87 11.18
CA PRO A 134 -5.58 0.37 11.86
C PRO A 134 -5.36 -1.11 11.66
N LEU A 135 -4.11 -1.50 11.50
CA LEU A 135 -3.67 -2.87 11.30
C LEU A 135 -2.58 -3.25 12.30
N GLN A 136 -2.33 -4.55 12.45
CA GLN A 136 -1.30 -5.06 13.35
C GLN A 136 0.04 -5.21 12.64
N HIS A 137 0.96 -4.33 12.96
CA HIS A 137 2.33 -4.40 12.46
C HIS A 137 3.31 -3.95 13.56
N THR A 138 4.63 -4.09 13.31
CA THR A 138 5.68 -3.70 14.28
C THR A 138 5.74 -2.19 14.55
N VAL A 139 5.19 -1.41 13.64
CA VAL A 139 5.09 0.06 13.73
C VAL A 139 3.64 0.50 13.50
N PRO A 140 3.24 1.73 13.85
CA PRO A 140 1.90 2.24 13.51
C PRO A 140 1.60 2.05 12.03
N SER A 141 0.53 1.31 11.72
CA SER A 141 0.14 0.94 10.36
C SER A 141 -1.36 1.06 10.16
N VAL A 142 -1.77 1.44 8.95
CA VAL A 142 -3.16 1.48 8.51
C VAL A 142 -3.29 0.87 7.12
N GLY A 143 -4.38 0.14 6.90
CA GLY A 143 -4.86 -0.15 5.56
C GLY A 143 -5.82 0.93 5.08
N TYR A 144 -6.03 1.03 3.79
CA TYR A 144 -6.91 2.01 3.18
C TYR A 144 -8.04 1.34 2.39
N GLN A 145 -9.30 1.60 2.80
CA GLN A 145 -10.40 1.41 1.87
C GLN A 145 -10.53 2.66 1.01
N VAL A 146 -10.46 2.49 -0.30
CA VAL A 146 -10.63 3.57 -1.27
C VAL A 146 -11.88 3.27 -2.09
N MET A 147 -12.84 4.19 -2.09
CA MET A 147 -14.09 4.06 -2.81
C MET A 147 -14.28 5.22 -3.79
N SER A 148 -14.56 4.92 -5.06
CA SER A 148 -14.86 5.91 -6.07
C SER A 148 -16.33 6.35 -6.01
N LYS A 149 -16.66 7.45 -6.66
CA LYS A 149 -18.04 8.02 -6.69
C LYS A 149 -19.09 7.08 -7.26
N ASP A 150 -18.69 6.16 -8.14
CA ASP A 150 -19.55 5.14 -8.74
C ASP A 150 -19.64 3.85 -7.91
N GLY A 151 -19.11 3.88 -6.67
CA GLY A 151 -19.21 2.78 -5.71
C GLY A 151 -18.21 1.64 -5.95
N LYS A 152 -17.19 1.84 -6.77
CA LYS A 152 -16.08 0.87 -6.91
C LYS A 152 -15.16 0.98 -5.70
N SER A 153 -14.78 -0.14 -5.11
CA SER A 153 -14.02 -0.12 -3.86
C SER A 153 -12.90 -1.16 -3.83
N LEU A 154 -11.75 -0.74 -3.33
CA LEU A 154 -10.63 -1.60 -2.98
C LEU A 154 -10.29 -1.43 -1.50
N PHE A 155 -9.69 -2.45 -0.90
CA PHE A 155 -8.97 -2.35 0.37
C PHE A 155 -7.54 -2.82 0.16
N TYR A 156 -6.59 -1.96 0.50
CA TYR A 156 -5.17 -2.25 0.53
C TYR A 156 -4.71 -2.35 1.97
N THR A 157 -4.15 -3.48 2.36
CA THR A 157 -3.75 -3.70 3.75
C THR A 157 -2.46 -2.95 4.12
N GLY A 158 -1.54 -2.70 3.16
CA GLY A 158 -0.15 -2.49 3.56
C GLY A 158 0.35 -3.73 4.27
N ASP A 159 1.30 -3.56 5.20
CA ASP A 159 1.86 -4.64 6.01
C ASP A 159 1.01 -4.91 7.24
N THR A 160 0.74 -6.19 7.47
CA THR A 160 -0.09 -6.61 8.59
C THR A 160 0.17 -8.05 9.02
N GLY A 161 0.15 -8.30 10.32
CA GLY A 161 0.01 -9.64 10.89
C GLY A 161 -1.44 -10.12 10.87
N PRO A 162 -1.69 -11.33 11.38
CA PRO A 162 -3.03 -11.89 11.51
C PRO A 162 -3.86 -11.17 12.58
N GLY A 163 -5.19 -11.42 12.58
CA GLY A 163 -6.14 -10.79 13.49
C GLY A 163 -6.90 -9.63 12.87
N LEU A 164 -7.14 -9.71 11.56
CA LEU A 164 -7.86 -8.70 10.79
C LEU A 164 -9.38 -8.71 11.01
N GLU A 165 -9.90 -9.57 11.90
CA GLU A 165 -11.34 -9.68 12.18
C GLU A 165 -11.96 -8.34 12.57
N ALA A 166 -11.29 -7.56 13.40
CA ALA A 166 -11.74 -6.22 13.78
C ALA A 166 -11.79 -5.26 12.59
N CYS A 167 -10.81 -5.36 11.67
CA CYS A 167 -10.73 -4.56 10.44
C CYS A 167 -11.88 -4.89 9.49
N TRP A 168 -12.18 -6.18 9.30
CA TRP A 168 -13.21 -6.63 8.36
C TRP A 168 -14.59 -6.03 8.61
N GLN A 169 -14.91 -5.63 9.84
CA GLN A 169 -16.19 -5.02 10.17
C GLN A 169 -16.39 -3.65 9.50
N TYR A 170 -15.31 -2.88 9.31
CA TYR A 170 -15.36 -1.52 8.80
C TYR A 170 -15.32 -1.39 7.28
N ILE A 171 -14.91 -2.44 6.57
CA ILE A 171 -14.67 -2.39 5.12
C ILE A 171 -15.59 -3.36 4.36
N SER A 172 -15.79 -3.08 3.07
CA SER A 172 -16.56 -3.95 2.17
C SER A 172 -16.02 -3.82 0.74
N PRO A 173 -14.78 -4.26 0.48
CA PRO A 173 -14.13 -4.06 -0.81
C PRO A 173 -14.62 -5.05 -1.87
N GLN A 174 -14.58 -4.61 -3.14
CA GLN A 174 -14.68 -5.49 -4.31
C GLN A 174 -13.32 -6.10 -4.68
N LEU A 175 -12.23 -5.40 -4.35
CA LEU A 175 -10.85 -5.85 -4.51
C LEU A 175 -10.12 -5.77 -3.17
N LEU A 176 -9.53 -6.87 -2.74
CA LEU A 176 -8.63 -6.94 -1.59
C LEU A 176 -7.20 -7.09 -2.11
N MET A 177 -6.35 -6.11 -1.82
CA MET A 177 -4.90 -6.19 -2.03
C MET A 177 -4.26 -6.45 -0.68
N ILE A 178 -3.67 -7.64 -0.50
CA ILE A 178 -3.21 -8.14 0.80
C ILE A 178 -1.81 -8.73 0.69
N GLU A 179 -1.00 -8.49 1.73
CA GLU A 179 0.38 -8.97 1.77
C GLU A 179 0.50 -10.49 1.97
N VAL A 180 1.57 -11.07 1.42
CA VAL A 180 2.18 -12.33 1.88
C VAL A 180 3.69 -12.18 1.85
N SER A 181 4.29 -12.01 3.02
CA SER A 181 5.69 -11.63 3.19
C SER A 181 6.64 -12.80 3.43
N GLY A 182 6.18 -14.03 3.21
CA GLY A 182 7.04 -15.20 3.31
C GLY A 182 6.30 -16.53 3.28
N ILE A 183 7.09 -17.59 3.37
CA ILE A 183 6.64 -18.97 3.24
C ILE A 183 6.05 -19.51 4.57
N ASN A 184 5.18 -20.49 4.48
CA ASN A 184 4.52 -21.12 5.64
C ASN A 184 5.51 -21.69 6.66
N LYS A 185 6.67 -22.17 6.21
CA LYS A 185 7.74 -22.65 7.10
C LYS A 185 8.20 -21.58 8.10
N SER A 186 8.09 -20.29 7.75
CA SER A 186 8.48 -19.16 8.59
C SER A 186 7.29 -18.49 9.28
N GLN A 187 6.12 -19.12 9.31
CA GLN A 187 4.86 -18.54 9.79
C GLN A 187 4.96 -17.95 11.21
N ASP A 188 5.60 -18.65 12.15
CA ASP A 188 5.71 -18.16 13.54
C ASP A 188 6.57 -16.88 13.60
N PHE A 189 7.64 -16.81 12.81
CA PHE A 189 8.45 -15.62 12.70
C PHE A 189 7.65 -14.47 12.06
N LEU A 190 7.00 -14.71 10.92
CA LEU A 190 6.18 -13.72 10.23
C LEU A 190 5.10 -13.15 11.17
N LYS A 191 4.41 -14.01 11.91
CA LYS A 191 3.43 -13.60 12.92
C LYS A 191 4.05 -12.69 13.99
N SER A 192 5.26 -13.00 14.45
CA SER A 192 5.95 -12.22 15.48
C SER A 192 6.40 -10.83 15.02
N VAL A 193 6.60 -10.66 13.71
CA VAL A 193 7.00 -9.39 13.08
C VAL A 193 5.86 -8.71 12.30
N GLY A 194 4.62 -9.16 12.52
CA GLY A 194 3.43 -8.51 11.97
C GLY A 194 3.28 -8.67 10.46
N HIS A 195 3.52 -9.89 9.95
CA HIS A 195 3.33 -10.26 8.54
C HIS A 195 2.53 -11.54 8.37
N LEU A 196 2.07 -11.80 7.14
CA LEU A 196 1.33 -12.99 6.76
C LEU A 196 2.20 -13.98 5.94
N SER A 197 1.92 -15.28 6.14
CA SER A 197 2.21 -16.35 5.19
C SER A 197 0.94 -16.72 4.43
N ALA A 198 1.04 -17.58 3.41
CA ALA A 198 -0.13 -18.09 2.70
C ALA A 198 -1.12 -18.83 3.64
N GLY A 199 -0.61 -19.57 4.64
CA GLY A 199 -1.45 -20.23 5.64
C GLY A 199 -2.22 -19.23 6.52
N LEU A 200 -1.57 -18.14 6.95
CA LEU A 200 -2.23 -17.08 7.70
C LEU A 200 -3.24 -16.31 6.83
N LEU A 201 -2.89 -16.02 5.57
CA LEU A 201 -3.83 -15.46 4.59
C LEU A 201 -5.10 -16.31 4.48
N LYS A 202 -4.97 -17.63 4.38
CA LYS A 202 -6.12 -18.56 4.35
C LYS A 202 -7.03 -18.38 5.55
N GLU A 203 -6.46 -18.32 6.77
CA GLU A 203 -7.22 -18.10 8.00
C GLU A 203 -8.00 -16.76 7.94
N GLU A 204 -7.36 -15.69 7.51
CA GLU A 204 -7.98 -14.36 7.37
C GLU A 204 -9.11 -14.34 6.31
N LEU A 205 -8.93 -15.02 5.17
CA LEU A 205 -9.97 -15.12 4.14
C LEU A 205 -11.19 -15.90 4.62
N ILE A 206 -11.00 -16.97 5.42
CA ILE A 206 -12.09 -17.71 6.04
C ILE A 206 -12.86 -16.80 7.01
N GLN A 207 -12.16 -16.01 7.83
CA GLN A 207 -12.78 -15.08 8.75
C GLN A 207 -13.51 -13.96 7.99
N PHE A 208 -12.90 -13.40 6.93
CA PHE A 208 -13.55 -12.42 6.09
C PHE A 208 -14.88 -12.95 5.52
N CYS A 209 -14.86 -14.14 4.92
CA CYS A 209 -16.06 -14.76 4.37
C CYS A 209 -17.15 -14.98 5.44
N ARG A 210 -16.76 -15.40 6.66
CA ARG A 210 -17.68 -15.58 7.78
C ARG A 210 -18.35 -14.27 8.20
N ILE A 211 -17.60 -13.17 8.23
CA ILE A 211 -18.11 -11.85 8.68
C ILE A 211 -18.91 -11.17 7.58
N LYS A 212 -18.45 -11.23 6.35
CA LYS A 212 -19.02 -10.44 5.24
C LYS A 212 -20.00 -11.21 4.37
N GLY A 213 -19.96 -12.55 4.38
CA GLY A 213 -20.82 -13.40 3.56
C GLY A 213 -20.43 -13.48 2.08
N TYR A 214 -19.26 -12.94 1.70
CA TYR A 214 -18.70 -13.01 0.34
C TYR A 214 -17.18 -13.03 0.39
N ILE A 215 -16.55 -13.31 -0.76
CA ILE A 215 -15.09 -13.14 -0.96
C ILE A 215 -14.89 -12.12 -2.08
N PRO A 216 -14.08 -11.06 -1.88
CA PRO A 216 -13.74 -10.10 -2.92
C PRO A 216 -12.77 -10.74 -3.94
N ARG A 217 -12.51 -10.07 -5.06
CA ARG A 217 -11.31 -10.38 -5.86
C ARG A 217 -10.07 -10.15 -4.99
N ILE A 218 -9.13 -11.10 -5.00
CA ILE A 218 -7.93 -11.05 -4.14
C ILE A 218 -6.70 -10.89 -5.03
N VAL A 219 -5.83 -9.97 -4.65
CA VAL A 219 -4.49 -9.83 -5.23
C VAL A 219 -3.47 -9.86 -4.09
N VAL A 220 -2.59 -10.85 -4.12
CA VAL A 220 -1.47 -10.98 -3.18
C VAL A 220 -0.32 -10.11 -3.65
N ILE A 221 0.27 -9.38 -2.72
CA ILE A 221 1.35 -8.40 -2.93
C ILE A 221 2.40 -8.51 -1.80
N HIS A 222 3.40 -7.65 -1.82
CA HIS A 222 4.47 -7.54 -0.82
C HIS A 222 5.30 -8.83 -0.70
N ILE A 223 5.53 -9.48 -1.85
CA ILE A 223 6.20 -10.78 -1.90
C ILE A 223 7.73 -10.57 -1.85
N PRO A 224 8.46 -11.26 -0.97
CA PRO A 224 9.91 -11.22 -1.00
C PRO A 224 10.44 -11.87 -2.27
N SER A 225 11.28 -11.16 -3.03
CA SER A 225 11.79 -11.63 -4.33
C SER A 225 12.50 -12.99 -4.26
N GLN A 226 13.19 -13.26 -3.14
CA GLN A 226 13.90 -14.53 -2.92
C GLN A 226 12.98 -15.73 -2.66
N PHE A 227 11.71 -15.52 -2.28
CA PHE A 227 10.73 -16.57 -1.98
C PHE A 227 9.54 -16.56 -2.94
N GLN A 228 9.63 -15.81 -4.04
CA GLN A 228 8.47 -15.62 -4.94
C GLN A 228 7.84 -16.93 -5.38
N LYS A 229 8.64 -17.89 -5.86
CA LYS A 229 8.12 -19.16 -6.36
C LYS A 229 7.44 -20.01 -5.28
N GLU A 230 8.03 -20.05 -4.10
CA GLU A 230 7.49 -20.79 -2.97
C GLU A 230 6.18 -20.16 -2.49
N VAL A 231 6.13 -18.84 -2.39
CA VAL A 231 4.91 -18.10 -2.02
C VAL A 231 3.82 -18.30 -3.05
N GLU A 232 4.13 -18.22 -4.36
CA GLU A 232 3.18 -18.49 -5.45
C GLU A 232 2.56 -19.87 -5.31
N GLN A 233 3.38 -20.93 -5.09
CA GLN A 233 2.91 -22.31 -4.92
C GLN A 233 1.99 -22.45 -3.69
N GLU A 234 2.40 -21.88 -2.55
CA GLU A 234 1.60 -21.93 -1.32
C GLU A 234 0.28 -21.17 -1.45
N VAL A 235 0.26 -20.02 -2.15
CA VAL A 235 -0.97 -19.25 -2.44
C VAL A 235 -1.89 -20.00 -3.41
N GLU A 236 -1.33 -20.69 -4.42
CA GLU A 236 -2.11 -21.55 -5.32
C GLU A 236 -2.77 -22.72 -4.58
N GLU A 237 -2.09 -23.28 -3.57
CA GLU A 237 -2.67 -24.31 -2.70
C GLU A 237 -3.85 -23.76 -1.91
N VAL A 238 -3.70 -22.57 -1.31
CA VAL A 238 -4.78 -21.89 -0.58
C VAL A 238 -5.98 -21.61 -1.50
N ALA A 239 -5.72 -21.10 -2.71
CA ALA A 239 -6.77 -20.84 -3.71
C ALA A 239 -7.57 -22.11 -4.04
N ARG A 240 -6.88 -23.24 -4.24
CA ARG A 240 -7.47 -24.55 -4.53
C ARG A 240 -8.28 -25.09 -3.35
N GLU A 241 -7.76 -25.00 -2.12
CA GLU A 241 -8.43 -25.47 -0.91
C GLU A 241 -9.69 -24.67 -0.60
N LEU A 242 -9.69 -23.38 -0.85
CA LEU A 242 -10.85 -22.51 -0.63
C LEU A 242 -11.82 -22.50 -1.82
N GLY A 243 -11.42 -23.01 -2.99
CA GLY A 243 -12.21 -22.99 -4.22
C GLY A 243 -12.43 -21.57 -4.78
N ILE A 244 -11.44 -20.67 -4.61
CA ILE A 244 -11.49 -19.27 -5.04
C ILE A 244 -10.32 -18.92 -5.97
N GLY A 245 -10.44 -17.80 -6.71
CA GLY A 245 -9.32 -17.22 -7.44
C GLY A 245 -8.51 -16.27 -6.57
N ILE A 246 -7.18 -16.42 -6.58
CA ILE A 246 -6.24 -15.49 -5.96
C ILE A 246 -5.20 -15.12 -7.03
N ASP A 247 -5.13 -13.85 -7.38
CA ASP A 247 -4.14 -13.33 -8.33
C ASP A 247 -2.83 -12.98 -7.59
N MET A 248 -1.69 -13.22 -8.22
CA MET A 248 -0.40 -12.69 -7.75
C MET A 248 -0.16 -11.33 -8.40
N GLY A 249 0.12 -10.31 -7.59
CA GLY A 249 0.46 -8.98 -8.08
C GLY A 249 1.85 -8.94 -8.72
N TYR A 250 1.98 -8.20 -9.81
CA TYR A 250 3.25 -8.00 -10.52
C TYR A 250 3.31 -6.59 -11.12
N GLU A 251 4.53 -6.13 -11.38
CA GLU A 251 4.80 -4.79 -11.92
C GLU A 251 4.14 -4.59 -13.29
N GLY A 252 3.35 -3.54 -13.41
CA GLY A 252 2.60 -3.20 -14.62
C GLY A 252 1.22 -3.85 -14.72
N MET A 253 0.84 -4.74 -13.79
CA MET A 253 -0.51 -5.31 -13.73
C MET A 253 -1.55 -4.18 -13.64
N LYS A 254 -2.60 -4.28 -14.46
CA LYS A 254 -3.74 -3.36 -14.46
C LYS A 254 -5.00 -4.07 -14.03
N ILE A 255 -5.73 -3.48 -13.11
CA ILE A 255 -6.99 -3.99 -12.58
C ILE A 255 -8.06 -2.92 -12.78
N THR A 256 -9.16 -3.28 -13.42
CA THR A 256 -10.32 -2.40 -13.57
C THR A 256 -11.48 -2.93 -12.73
N LEU A 257 -12.07 -2.06 -11.92
CA LEU A 257 -13.27 -2.31 -11.13
C LEU A 257 -14.50 -1.64 -11.76
#